data_ab54c770785f38b2fd1de643adecd549
#
_entry.id   ab54c770785f38b2fd1de643adecd549
#
_cell.length_a   1.000
_cell.length_b   1.000
_cell.length_c   1.000
_cell.angle_alpha   90.00
_cell.angle_beta   90.00
_cell.angle_gamma   90.00
#
_symmetry.space_group_name_H-M   'P 1'
#
loop_
_entity.id
_entity.type
_entity.pdbx_description
1 polymer ?
#
loop_
_entity_poly.entity_id
_entity_poly.type
_entity_poly.pdbx_seq_one_letter_code
_entity_poly.pdbx_strand_id
1 'polypeptide(L)'
;AFINSSRTAMPNPWTGKGNPYTRKEVVERLRATLKKGNAIIAAGAGTGISAKFIEKGGADLIIIYNSGRFRMMGHGSTCGMMAYGDANAIAMEIGEYEVLPVVEEVPVICGVHATDPRRRMWHWLGKVKEMGFSGVNNFPTHTIVDGHFRGVLEETGMSVTKEYEMVALARRMDLFSVVYVGSPEEATEMAKAGADAIIAHVGTTVGGSIGVTKSVVSWEFTLKRTQEIIDAASRVRKDIFFLCHGGPINTPADADRVIQNTDAVGFVGASSLERMGVEVSLTNLTREFKKLKAPAAKGFGRKRKG
;
A
#
# COMPACT_ATOMS: atom_id res chain seq x y z
N ALA A 1 16.40 7.33 34.08
CA ALA A 1 15.81 8.47 33.40
C ALA A 1 15.47 8.02 31.98
N PHE A 2 14.19 7.75 31.72
CA PHE A 2 13.73 7.51 30.37
C PHE A 2 13.77 8.84 29.61
N ILE A 3 14.67 8.92 28.64
CA ILE A 3 14.72 10.06 27.72
C ILE A 3 13.41 10.03 26.94
N ASN A 4 12.62 11.06 27.15
CA ASN A 4 11.39 11.33 26.44
C ASN A 4 11.77 11.72 25.00
N SER A 5 12.01 10.72 24.11
CA SER A 5 12.34 10.95 22.71
C SER A 5 11.05 11.18 21.89
N SER A 6 10.38 12.26 22.17
CA SER A 6 9.38 12.77 21.27
C SER A 6 10.08 13.43 20.08
N ARG A 7 10.01 12.79 18.91
CA ARG A 7 10.52 13.20 17.59
C ARG A 7 12.02 12.98 17.39
N THR A 8 12.40 11.80 16.96
CA THR A 8 13.73 11.52 16.40
C THR A 8 13.84 11.89 14.91
N ALA A 9 12.75 11.89 14.16
CA ALA A 9 12.72 12.45 12.81
C ALA A 9 12.00 13.81 12.82
N MET A 10 12.54 14.76 12.09
CA MET A 10 12.01 16.13 12.00
C MET A 10 11.22 16.29 10.70
N PRO A 11 10.08 16.99 10.72
CA PRO A 11 9.44 17.41 9.48
C PRO A 11 10.39 18.29 8.67
N ASN A 12 10.06 18.54 7.41
CA ASN A 12 10.86 19.42 6.57
C ASN A 12 11.17 20.73 7.29
N PRO A 13 12.46 21.05 7.55
CA PRO A 13 12.84 22.20 8.36
C PRO A 13 12.48 23.55 7.74
N TRP A 14 12.20 23.57 6.42
CA TRP A 14 11.84 24.79 5.69
C TRP A 14 10.34 25.08 5.73
N THR A 15 9.49 24.03 5.74
CA THR A 15 8.04 24.17 5.73
C THR A 15 7.40 23.87 7.06
N GLY A 16 8.09 23.15 7.95
CA GLY A 16 7.54 22.62 9.21
C GLY A 16 6.49 21.52 9.00
N LYS A 17 6.31 21.05 7.76
CA LYS A 17 5.31 20.07 7.35
C LYS A 17 5.96 18.77 6.89
N GLY A 18 5.13 17.76 6.70
CA GLY A 18 5.53 16.48 6.14
C GLY A 18 5.83 15.40 7.19
N ASN A 19 6.28 14.27 6.67
CA ASN A 19 6.59 13.09 7.48
C ASN A 19 7.77 13.34 8.44
N PRO A 20 7.78 12.68 9.61
CA PRO A 20 6.71 11.80 10.10
C PRO A 20 5.57 12.57 10.79
N TYR A 21 4.37 12.06 10.61
CA TYR A 21 3.21 12.44 11.42
C TYR A 21 3.05 11.48 12.60
N THR A 22 2.59 11.99 13.73
CA THR A 22 2.13 11.15 14.82
C THR A 22 0.89 10.36 14.40
N ARG A 23 0.63 9.24 15.06
CA ARG A 23 -0.58 8.45 14.85
C ARG A 23 -1.86 9.31 14.94
N LYS A 24 -1.90 10.21 15.93
CA LYS A 24 -3.03 11.13 16.15
C LYS A 24 -3.24 12.07 14.97
N GLU A 25 -2.17 12.67 14.46
CA GLU A 25 -2.23 13.57 13.30
C GLU A 25 -2.75 12.86 12.06
N VAL A 26 -2.30 11.61 11.81
CA VAL A 26 -2.82 10.81 10.67
C VAL A 26 -4.32 10.56 10.84
N VAL A 27 -4.77 10.11 12.02
CA VAL A 27 -6.19 9.89 12.31
C VAL A 27 -7.02 11.15 12.12
N GLU A 28 -6.54 12.30 12.57
CA GLU A 28 -7.23 13.60 12.43
C GLU A 28 -7.34 14.01 10.95
N ARG A 29 -6.29 13.80 10.15
CA ARG A 29 -6.31 14.06 8.70
C ARG A 29 -7.36 13.21 7.99
N LEU A 30 -7.40 11.90 8.27
CA LEU A 30 -8.38 11.00 7.64
C LEU A 30 -9.81 11.35 8.07
N ARG A 31 -10.03 11.70 9.32
CA ARG A 31 -11.35 12.21 9.78
C ARG A 31 -11.74 13.50 9.09
N ALA A 32 -10.79 14.39 8.82
CA ALA A 32 -11.05 15.64 8.10
C ALA A 32 -11.45 15.37 6.63
N THR A 33 -10.86 14.37 5.98
CA THR A 33 -11.27 13.91 4.64
C THR A 33 -12.74 13.44 4.66
N LEU A 34 -13.10 12.55 5.59
CA LEU A 34 -14.47 12.05 5.72
C LEU A 34 -15.47 13.15 6.08
N LYS A 35 -15.09 14.10 6.93
CA LYS A 35 -15.96 15.23 7.29
C LYS A 35 -16.31 16.13 6.10
N LYS A 36 -15.46 16.16 5.07
CA LYS A 36 -15.73 16.86 3.80
C LYS A 36 -16.62 16.04 2.85
N GLY A 37 -17.03 14.85 3.24
CA GLY A 37 -17.81 13.94 2.40
C GLY A 37 -16.97 13.17 1.37
N ASN A 38 -15.64 13.20 1.46
CA ASN A 38 -14.73 12.51 0.54
C ASN A 38 -14.36 11.13 1.08
N ALA A 39 -14.22 10.15 0.19
CA ALA A 39 -13.65 8.85 0.52
C ALA A 39 -12.13 8.96 0.80
N ILE A 40 -11.62 8.12 1.70
CA ILE A 40 -10.18 7.99 1.95
C ILE A 40 -9.54 7.22 0.79
N ILE A 41 -8.50 7.80 0.18
CA ILE A 41 -7.73 7.15 -0.87
C ILE A 41 -6.31 6.89 -0.38
N ALA A 42 -5.97 5.61 -0.25
CA ALA A 42 -4.61 5.18 0.00
C ALA A 42 -4.00 4.57 -1.27
N ALA A 43 -2.75 4.86 -1.55
CA ALA A 43 -2.11 4.42 -2.77
C ALA A 43 -0.77 3.75 -2.51
N GLY A 44 -0.55 2.59 -3.15
CA GLY A 44 0.74 1.94 -3.16
C GLY A 44 1.69 2.62 -4.13
N ALA A 45 2.90 3.00 -3.68
CA ALA A 45 3.95 3.54 -4.52
C ALA A 45 5.24 2.71 -4.42
N GLY A 46 5.87 2.43 -5.55
CA GLY A 46 7.13 1.70 -5.65
C GLY A 46 8.30 2.57 -6.12
N THR A 47 8.04 3.83 -6.48
CA THR A 47 9.05 4.81 -6.91
C THR A 47 8.67 6.21 -6.47
N GLY A 48 9.68 7.09 -6.40
CA GLY A 48 9.47 8.48 -6.02
C GLY A 48 8.57 9.26 -6.99
N ILE A 49 8.67 9.00 -8.30
CA ILE A 49 7.81 9.67 -9.27
C ILE A 49 6.35 9.27 -9.10
N SER A 50 6.06 8.01 -8.81
CA SER A 50 4.69 7.55 -8.51
C SER A 50 4.15 8.24 -7.27
N ALA A 51 4.92 8.23 -6.19
CA ALA A 51 4.53 8.85 -4.92
C ALA A 51 4.22 10.34 -5.07
N LYS A 52 5.09 11.09 -5.74
CA LYS A 52 4.93 12.52 -6.00
C LYS A 52 3.63 12.85 -6.74
N PHE A 53 3.29 12.08 -7.77
CA PHE A 53 2.08 12.35 -8.55
C PHE A 53 0.82 11.77 -7.91
N ILE A 54 0.92 10.71 -7.12
CA ILE A 54 -0.15 10.21 -6.27
C ILE A 54 -0.52 11.27 -5.21
N GLU A 55 0.46 11.88 -4.55
CA GLU A 55 0.23 13.00 -3.63
C GLU A 55 -0.43 14.18 -4.33
N LYS A 56 0.10 14.57 -5.50
CA LYS A 56 -0.48 15.66 -6.31
C LYS A 56 -1.92 15.36 -6.77
N GLY A 57 -2.26 14.08 -6.91
CA GLY A 57 -3.62 13.61 -7.20
C GLY A 57 -4.56 13.68 -6.01
N GLY A 58 -4.06 13.98 -4.81
CA GLY A 58 -4.86 14.17 -3.60
C GLY A 58 -5.09 12.90 -2.77
N ALA A 59 -4.21 11.91 -2.87
CA ALA A 59 -4.26 10.74 -1.98
C ALA A 59 -4.09 11.14 -0.51
N ASP A 60 -4.73 10.39 0.38
CA ASP A 60 -4.67 10.62 1.84
C ASP A 60 -3.53 9.86 2.53
N LEU A 61 -3.10 8.73 1.95
CA LEU A 61 -2.00 7.90 2.42
C LEU A 61 -1.18 7.38 1.24
N ILE A 62 0.14 7.32 1.40
CA ILE A 62 1.04 6.59 0.50
C ILE A 62 1.59 5.39 1.24
N ILE A 63 1.45 4.19 0.66
CA ILE A 63 1.92 2.93 1.24
C ILE A 63 3.06 2.40 0.38
N ILE A 64 4.22 2.19 0.96
CA ILE A 64 5.36 1.59 0.27
C ILE A 64 5.68 0.21 0.83
N TYR A 65 5.93 -0.73 -0.07
CA TYR A 65 6.34 -2.10 0.24
C TYR A 65 7.06 -2.71 -0.97
N ASN A 66 7.77 -3.82 -0.75
CA ASN A 66 8.61 -4.45 -1.77
C ASN A 66 7.89 -4.77 -3.10
N SER A 67 6.59 -5.12 -3.07
CA SER A 67 5.79 -5.32 -4.31
C SER A 67 5.75 -4.10 -5.21
N GLY A 68 5.84 -2.90 -4.65
CA GLY A 68 5.93 -1.66 -5.43
C GLY A 68 7.16 -1.65 -6.34
N ARG A 69 8.31 -2.06 -5.82
CA ARG A 69 9.55 -2.19 -6.60
C ARG A 69 9.35 -3.14 -7.79
N PHE A 70 8.86 -4.35 -7.55
CA PHE A 70 8.63 -5.34 -8.61
C PHE A 70 7.62 -4.84 -9.65
N ARG A 71 6.56 -4.19 -9.21
CA ARG A 71 5.52 -3.61 -10.07
C ARG A 71 6.10 -2.54 -11.02
N MET A 72 6.97 -1.67 -10.51
CA MET A 72 7.62 -0.63 -11.30
C MET A 72 8.79 -1.14 -12.14
N MET A 73 9.31 -2.33 -11.84
CA MET A 73 10.23 -3.07 -12.72
C MET A 73 9.49 -3.80 -13.85
N GLY A 74 8.16 -3.72 -13.95
CA GLY A 74 7.36 -4.37 -14.98
C GLY A 74 6.95 -5.81 -14.65
N HIS A 75 6.99 -6.21 -13.38
CA HIS A 75 6.62 -7.55 -12.92
C HIS A 75 5.31 -7.55 -12.11
N GLY A 76 4.72 -8.72 -11.90
CA GLY A 76 3.53 -8.88 -11.08
C GLY A 76 3.77 -8.51 -9.61
N SER A 77 2.79 -7.86 -8.96
CA SER A 77 2.89 -7.49 -7.54
C SER A 77 3.09 -8.70 -6.61
N THR A 78 2.66 -9.88 -7.02
CA THR A 78 2.85 -11.15 -6.29
C THR A 78 4.32 -11.54 -6.13
N CYS A 79 5.23 -10.99 -6.96
CA CYS A 79 6.67 -11.15 -6.74
C CYS A 79 7.11 -10.71 -5.33
N GLY A 80 6.40 -9.77 -4.73
CA GLY A 80 6.67 -9.33 -3.36
C GLY A 80 6.38 -10.38 -2.27
N MET A 81 5.66 -11.45 -2.62
CA MET A 81 5.40 -12.58 -1.72
C MET A 81 6.41 -13.72 -1.88
N MET A 82 7.32 -13.61 -2.83
CA MET A 82 8.29 -14.64 -3.17
C MET A 82 9.68 -14.29 -2.60
N ALA A 83 10.57 -15.28 -2.59
CA ALA A 83 11.92 -15.16 -2.02
C ALA A 83 12.90 -14.34 -2.92
N TYR A 84 12.45 -13.23 -3.47
CA TYR A 84 13.23 -12.39 -4.40
C TYR A 84 13.89 -11.19 -3.71
N GLY A 85 14.24 -11.33 -2.47
CA GLY A 85 14.96 -10.32 -1.72
C GLY A 85 14.40 -10.10 -0.31
N ASP A 86 15.01 -9.16 0.38
CA ASP A 86 14.63 -8.76 1.71
C ASP A 86 13.51 -7.71 1.64
N ALA A 87 12.27 -8.13 1.87
CA ALA A 87 11.10 -7.26 1.76
C ALA A 87 11.19 -6.02 2.65
N ASN A 88 11.68 -6.19 3.88
CA ASN A 88 11.82 -5.09 4.84
C ASN A 88 12.92 -4.12 4.39
N ALA A 89 14.07 -4.61 3.92
CA ALA A 89 15.14 -3.75 3.43
C ALA A 89 14.73 -2.98 2.17
N ILE A 90 14.04 -3.64 1.23
CA ILE A 90 13.53 -3.00 0.00
C ILE A 90 12.54 -1.88 0.34
N ALA A 91 11.62 -2.09 1.30
CA ALA A 91 10.68 -1.05 1.71
C ALA A 91 11.39 0.17 2.31
N MET A 92 12.40 -0.06 3.16
CA MET A 92 13.21 1.02 3.73
C MET A 92 14.01 1.78 2.67
N GLU A 93 14.61 1.07 1.72
CA GLU A 93 15.36 1.67 0.60
C GLU A 93 14.47 2.57 -0.27
N ILE A 94 13.27 2.09 -0.66
CA ILE A 94 12.29 2.90 -1.39
C ILE A 94 11.91 4.15 -0.58
N GLY A 95 11.73 3.99 0.73
CA GLY A 95 11.43 5.12 1.61
C GLY A 95 12.51 6.16 1.62
N GLU A 96 13.73 5.74 1.93
CA GLU A 96 14.88 6.62 2.15
C GLU A 96 15.29 7.39 0.88
N TYR A 97 15.40 6.68 -0.25
CA TYR A 97 16.01 7.26 -1.44
C TYR A 97 15.01 7.75 -2.49
N GLU A 98 13.76 7.31 -2.43
CA GLU A 98 12.81 7.61 -3.50
C GLU A 98 11.58 8.39 -3.01
N VAL A 99 10.90 7.93 -1.95
CA VAL A 99 9.56 8.43 -1.61
C VAL A 99 9.61 9.59 -0.61
N LEU A 100 10.26 9.42 0.55
CA LEU A 100 10.32 10.45 1.58
C LEU A 100 10.96 11.76 1.11
N PRO A 101 11.96 11.75 0.20
CA PRO A 101 12.53 12.99 -0.31
C PRO A 101 11.61 13.82 -1.21
N VAL A 102 10.54 13.24 -1.77
CA VAL A 102 9.69 13.88 -2.79
C VAL A 102 8.23 14.03 -2.39
N VAL A 103 7.81 13.40 -1.29
CA VAL A 103 6.47 13.55 -0.69
C VAL A 103 6.51 14.66 0.36
N GLU A 104 5.63 15.65 0.20
CA GLU A 104 5.68 16.86 1.01
C GLU A 104 4.71 16.83 2.19
N GLU A 105 3.46 16.38 1.99
CA GLU A 105 2.40 16.53 2.99
C GLU A 105 1.63 15.24 3.31
N VAL A 106 1.64 14.23 2.43
CA VAL A 106 0.88 13.00 2.64
C VAL A 106 1.62 12.04 3.59
N PRO A 107 0.94 11.46 4.59
CA PRO A 107 1.56 10.45 5.45
C PRO A 107 2.07 9.25 4.65
N VAL A 108 3.35 8.91 4.83
CA VAL A 108 3.98 7.74 4.19
C VAL A 108 4.03 6.58 5.18
N ILE A 109 3.55 5.44 4.73
CA ILE A 109 3.36 4.20 5.49
C ILE A 109 4.33 3.14 4.99
N CYS A 110 5.10 2.53 5.89
CA CYS A 110 6.06 1.48 5.56
C CYS A 110 5.41 0.10 5.60
N GLY A 111 5.55 -0.67 4.54
CA GLY A 111 5.26 -2.11 4.54
C GLY A 111 6.28 -2.86 5.39
N VAL A 112 5.79 -3.67 6.31
CA VAL A 112 6.60 -4.45 7.26
C VAL A 112 6.23 -5.92 7.15
N HIS A 113 7.20 -6.75 6.77
CA HIS A 113 7.09 -8.20 6.83
C HIS A 113 7.28 -8.64 8.28
N ALA A 114 6.19 -8.74 9.01
CA ALA A 114 6.20 -8.95 10.45
C ALA A 114 6.74 -10.31 10.88
N THR A 115 6.66 -11.32 10.01
CA THR A 115 7.14 -12.68 10.26
C THR A 115 8.63 -12.87 9.92
N ASP A 116 9.36 -11.83 9.51
CA ASP A 116 10.80 -11.94 9.22
C ASP A 116 11.59 -12.33 10.48
N PRO A 117 12.12 -13.56 10.57
CA PRO A 117 12.78 -14.05 11.77
C PRO A 117 14.13 -13.40 12.05
N ARG A 118 14.67 -12.67 11.09
CA ARG A 118 15.97 -11.99 11.20
C ARG A 118 15.90 -10.66 11.92
N ARG A 119 14.66 -10.19 12.24
CA ARG A 119 14.43 -8.87 12.83
C ARG A 119 13.70 -8.96 14.17
N ARG A 120 14.26 -8.30 15.17
CA ARG A 120 13.53 -8.00 16.40
C ARG A 120 12.56 -6.86 16.10
N MET A 121 11.27 -7.16 16.05
CA MET A 121 10.26 -6.26 15.50
C MET A 121 10.20 -4.89 16.21
N TRP A 122 10.33 -4.85 17.55
CA TRP A 122 10.36 -3.58 18.27
C TRP A 122 11.53 -2.67 17.85
N HIS A 123 12.70 -3.27 17.59
CA HIS A 123 13.86 -2.53 17.11
C HIS A 123 13.70 -2.10 15.65
N TRP A 124 13.09 -2.95 14.83
CA TRP A 124 12.80 -2.65 13.44
C TRP A 124 11.82 -1.48 13.30
N LEU A 125 10.72 -1.48 14.05
CA LEU A 125 9.76 -0.37 14.07
C LEU A 125 10.39 0.94 14.58
N GLY A 126 11.36 0.86 15.47
CA GLY A 126 12.18 2.01 15.86
C GLY A 126 12.89 2.65 14.67
N LYS A 127 13.54 1.83 13.82
CA LYS A 127 14.19 2.29 12.58
C LYS A 127 13.18 2.85 11.57
N VAL A 128 12.02 2.21 11.42
CA VAL A 128 10.94 2.72 10.55
C VAL A 128 10.51 4.12 10.98
N LYS A 129 10.31 4.33 12.28
CA LYS A 129 9.96 5.63 12.84
C LYS A 129 11.08 6.67 12.67
N GLU A 130 12.31 6.28 12.95
CA GLU A 130 13.50 7.14 12.82
C GLU A 130 13.74 7.58 11.38
N MET A 131 13.46 6.70 10.40
CA MET A 131 13.53 7.02 8.96
C MET A 131 12.55 8.12 8.55
N GLY A 132 11.48 8.34 9.29
CA GLY A 132 10.49 9.36 8.99
C GLY A 132 9.15 8.84 8.50
N PHE A 133 8.89 7.53 8.59
CA PHE A 133 7.57 7.00 8.29
C PHE A 133 6.53 7.35 9.35
N SER A 134 5.31 7.63 8.93
CA SER A 134 4.19 7.97 9.81
C SER A 134 3.44 6.74 10.33
N GLY A 135 3.69 5.57 9.75
CA GLY A 135 2.98 4.35 10.12
C GLY A 135 3.48 3.11 9.40
N VAL A 136 2.75 2.02 9.62
CA VAL A 136 3.07 0.69 9.11
C VAL A 136 1.89 0.03 8.42
N ASN A 137 2.22 -0.87 7.47
CA ASN A 137 1.31 -1.81 6.83
C ASN A 137 1.89 -3.22 6.95
N ASN A 138 1.07 -4.26 7.07
CA ASN A 138 1.49 -5.65 7.23
C ASN A 138 1.77 -6.33 5.88
N PHE A 139 2.60 -5.75 5.04
CA PHE A 139 2.94 -6.38 3.75
C PHE A 139 4.45 -6.61 3.61
N PRO A 140 4.90 -7.79 3.17
CA PRO A 140 4.17 -9.04 2.83
C PRO A 140 3.33 -9.59 3.97
N THR A 141 2.14 -10.13 3.64
CA THR A 141 1.14 -10.58 4.64
C THR A 141 0.69 -12.01 4.39
N HIS A 142 0.40 -12.73 5.45
CA HIS A 142 -0.18 -14.08 5.39
C HIS A 142 -1.65 -14.10 4.97
N THR A 143 -2.35 -12.97 5.02
CA THR A 143 -3.73 -12.80 4.56
C THR A 143 -3.98 -13.36 3.15
N ILE A 144 -2.99 -13.31 2.27
CA ILE A 144 -3.09 -13.80 0.89
C ILE A 144 -2.48 -15.19 0.67
N VAL A 145 -2.04 -15.84 1.73
CA VAL A 145 -1.53 -17.22 1.70
C VAL A 145 -2.64 -18.14 2.22
N ASP A 146 -2.97 -19.19 1.50
CA ASP A 146 -4.02 -20.13 1.84
C ASP A 146 -3.56 -21.60 1.79
N GLY A 147 -4.50 -22.53 1.97
CA GLY A 147 -4.30 -23.96 1.81
C GLY A 147 -3.30 -24.56 2.79
N HIS A 148 -2.70 -25.70 2.38
CA HIS A 148 -1.77 -26.45 3.23
C HIS A 148 -0.55 -25.62 3.63
N PHE A 149 -0.02 -24.82 2.72
CA PHE A 149 1.19 -24.03 2.99
C PHE A 149 0.95 -22.97 4.08
N ARG A 150 -0.25 -22.39 4.15
CA ARG A 150 -0.63 -21.50 5.26
C ARG A 150 -0.50 -22.21 6.61
N GLY A 151 -1.02 -23.45 6.72
CA GLY A 151 -0.91 -24.24 7.95
C GLY A 151 0.54 -24.49 8.35
N VAL A 152 1.41 -24.83 7.40
CA VAL A 152 2.85 -25.03 7.66
C VAL A 152 3.51 -23.74 8.18
N LEU A 153 3.19 -22.57 7.64
CA LEU A 153 3.71 -21.30 8.13
C LEU A 153 3.26 -21.01 9.56
N GLU A 154 1.99 -21.26 9.87
CA GLU A 154 1.45 -21.07 11.23
C GLU A 154 2.18 -21.92 12.27
N GLU A 155 2.49 -23.19 11.94
CA GLU A 155 3.14 -24.15 12.84
C GLU A 155 4.66 -23.93 12.96
N THR A 156 5.30 -23.30 11.96
CA THR A 156 6.76 -23.14 11.90
C THR A 156 7.25 -21.76 12.36
N GLY A 157 6.44 -21.03 13.10
CA GLY A 157 6.82 -19.76 13.72
C GLY A 157 6.65 -18.52 12.82
N MET A 158 6.08 -18.71 11.64
CA MET A 158 5.73 -17.63 10.70
C MET A 158 4.21 -17.36 10.72
N SER A 159 3.61 -17.49 11.89
CA SER A 159 2.17 -17.30 12.10
C SER A 159 1.74 -15.86 11.84
N VAL A 160 0.51 -15.68 11.34
CA VAL A 160 -0.16 -14.38 11.21
C VAL A 160 -0.25 -13.61 12.54
N THR A 161 -0.16 -14.31 13.67
CA THR A 161 -0.12 -13.67 15.00
C THR A 161 1.03 -12.67 15.13
N LYS A 162 2.12 -12.86 14.40
CA LYS A 162 3.23 -11.90 14.34
C LYS A 162 2.82 -10.54 13.74
N GLU A 163 1.87 -10.56 12.82
CA GLU A 163 1.31 -9.33 12.27
C GLU A 163 0.45 -8.59 13.31
N TYR A 164 -0.33 -9.31 14.12
CA TYR A 164 -1.08 -8.73 15.25
C TYR A 164 -0.15 -8.15 16.31
N GLU A 165 0.90 -8.89 16.68
CA GLU A 165 1.94 -8.42 17.61
C GLU A 165 2.62 -7.13 17.10
N MET A 166 2.94 -7.08 15.81
CA MET A 166 3.52 -5.91 15.14
C MET A 166 2.61 -4.70 15.22
N VAL A 167 1.30 -4.86 14.96
CA VAL A 167 0.31 -3.79 15.07
C VAL A 167 0.17 -3.27 16.50
N ALA A 168 0.09 -4.18 17.48
CA ALA A 168 0.04 -3.80 18.88
C ALA A 168 1.29 -3.03 19.33
N LEU A 169 2.44 -3.39 18.80
CA LEU A 169 3.70 -2.70 19.04
C LEU A 169 3.74 -1.32 18.35
N ALA A 170 3.33 -1.24 17.09
CA ALA A 170 3.25 0.01 16.32
C ALA A 170 2.36 1.05 17.05
N ARG A 171 1.20 0.62 17.55
CA ARG A 171 0.31 1.47 18.35
C ARG A 171 1.00 2.03 19.60
N ARG A 172 1.76 1.19 20.34
CA ARG A 172 2.54 1.63 21.52
C ARG A 172 3.67 2.60 21.17
N MET A 173 4.18 2.52 19.94
CA MET A 173 5.25 3.38 19.44
C MET A 173 4.74 4.66 18.74
N ASP A 174 3.42 4.93 18.79
CA ASP A 174 2.77 6.06 18.13
C ASP A 174 2.96 6.04 16.59
N LEU A 175 2.96 4.85 15.99
CA LEU A 175 2.91 4.64 14.55
C LEU A 175 1.47 4.33 14.14
N PHE A 176 0.98 5.02 13.10
CA PHE A 176 -0.31 4.70 12.49
C PHE A 176 -0.26 3.31 11.83
N SER A 177 -1.35 2.55 11.89
CA SER A 177 -1.40 1.24 11.25
C SER A 177 -2.57 1.12 10.28
N VAL A 178 -2.28 0.71 9.06
CA VAL A 178 -3.26 0.39 8.03
C VAL A 178 -2.97 -1.01 7.49
N VAL A 179 -3.84 -1.98 7.76
CA VAL A 179 -3.50 -3.40 7.64
C VAL A 179 -4.45 -4.17 6.75
N TYR A 180 -3.91 -5.10 5.97
CA TYR A 180 -4.67 -6.05 5.18
C TYR A 180 -5.22 -7.16 6.04
N VAL A 181 -6.48 -7.54 5.79
CA VAL A 181 -7.13 -8.73 6.34
C VAL A 181 -8.01 -9.39 5.27
N GLY A 182 -8.06 -10.71 5.26
CA GLY A 182 -8.84 -11.51 4.30
C GLY A 182 -10.08 -12.15 4.92
N SER A 183 -10.19 -12.14 6.26
CA SER A 183 -11.28 -12.81 6.97
C SER A 183 -11.81 -11.99 8.16
N PRO A 184 -13.04 -12.28 8.62
CA PRO A 184 -13.60 -11.70 9.84
C PRO A 184 -12.78 -12.00 11.11
N GLU A 185 -12.14 -13.17 11.16
CA GLU A 185 -11.30 -13.59 12.29
C GLU A 185 -10.04 -12.71 12.35
N GLU A 186 -9.34 -12.53 11.23
CA GLU A 186 -8.18 -11.65 11.13
C GLU A 186 -8.56 -10.20 11.47
N ALA A 187 -9.72 -9.73 11.01
CA ALA A 187 -10.23 -8.39 11.31
C ALA A 187 -10.46 -8.19 12.82
N THR A 188 -11.02 -9.21 13.49
CA THR A 188 -11.24 -9.21 14.94
C THR A 188 -9.90 -9.09 15.68
N GLU A 189 -8.90 -9.88 15.32
CA GLU A 189 -7.59 -9.87 15.98
C GLU A 189 -6.82 -8.57 15.69
N MET A 190 -6.87 -8.04 14.48
CA MET A 190 -6.29 -6.73 14.15
C MET A 190 -6.96 -5.58 14.92
N ALA A 191 -8.28 -5.63 15.09
CA ALA A 191 -9.00 -4.66 15.91
C ALA A 191 -8.58 -4.72 17.38
N LYS A 192 -8.43 -5.93 17.97
CA LYS A 192 -7.90 -6.15 19.33
C LYS A 192 -6.46 -5.64 19.45
N ALA A 193 -5.62 -5.88 18.45
CA ALA A 193 -4.24 -5.39 18.39
C ALA A 193 -4.16 -3.86 18.32
N GLY A 194 -5.24 -3.20 17.93
CA GLY A 194 -5.35 -1.76 17.90
C GLY A 194 -5.10 -1.10 16.54
N ALA A 195 -5.34 -1.82 15.44
CA ALA A 195 -5.25 -1.27 14.09
C ALA A 195 -6.08 -0.01 13.93
N ASP A 196 -5.54 1.00 13.25
CA ASP A 196 -6.23 2.28 13.01
C ASP A 196 -7.08 2.24 11.74
N ALA A 197 -6.60 1.53 10.73
CA ALA A 197 -7.35 1.27 9.51
C ALA A 197 -7.22 -0.21 9.13
N ILE A 198 -8.31 -0.79 8.66
CA ILE A 198 -8.37 -2.17 8.18
C ILE A 198 -8.76 -2.14 6.70
N ILE A 199 -7.98 -2.84 5.89
CA ILE A 199 -8.19 -3.01 4.46
C ILE A 199 -8.80 -4.40 4.23
N ALA A 200 -10.07 -4.45 3.81
CA ALA A 200 -10.69 -5.69 3.39
C ALA A 200 -10.06 -6.15 2.05
N HIS A 201 -9.21 -7.17 2.11
CA HIS A 201 -8.50 -7.73 0.97
C HIS A 201 -9.26 -8.91 0.40
N VAL A 202 -9.88 -8.73 -0.76
CA VAL A 202 -10.73 -9.77 -1.40
C VAL A 202 -10.04 -10.53 -2.55
N GLY A 203 -8.71 -10.48 -2.59
CA GLY A 203 -7.89 -11.16 -3.60
C GLY A 203 -7.01 -10.19 -4.39
N THR A 204 -6.18 -10.73 -5.28
CA THR A 204 -5.33 -9.92 -6.16
C THR A 204 -6.15 -9.14 -7.17
N THR A 205 -5.81 -7.86 -7.39
CA THR A 205 -6.52 -6.98 -8.32
C THR A 205 -6.38 -7.47 -9.76
N VAL A 206 -7.51 -7.49 -10.46
CA VAL A 206 -7.56 -7.83 -11.89
C VAL A 206 -7.05 -6.68 -12.78
N GLY A 207 -6.65 -7.00 -14.00
CA GLY A 207 -6.41 -6.05 -15.08
C GLY A 207 -4.96 -5.59 -15.24
N GLY A 208 -4.75 -4.78 -16.29
CA GLY A 208 -3.43 -4.40 -16.78
C GLY A 208 -2.73 -5.53 -17.53
N SER A 209 -1.50 -5.27 -18.01
CA SER A 209 -0.75 -6.21 -18.89
C SER A 209 -0.23 -7.46 -18.16
N ILE A 210 -0.02 -7.38 -16.85
CA ILE A 210 0.59 -8.44 -16.01
C ILE A 210 -0.23 -8.73 -14.74
N GLY A 211 -1.45 -8.27 -14.67
CA GLY A 211 -2.40 -8.62 -13.60
C GLY A 211 -3.19 -9.90 -13.92
N VAL A 212 -3.97 -10.35 -12.96
CA VAL A 212 -4.89 -11.48 -13.19
C VAL A 212 -5.94 -11.07 -14.24
N THR A 213 -6.19 -11.93 -15.21
CA THR A 213 -7.13 -11.61 -16.31
C THR A 213 -8.59 -11.62 -15.87
N LYS A 214 -8.92 -12.47 -14.90
CA LYS A 214 -10.27 -12.57 -14.31
C LYS A 214 -10.17 -12.64 -12.79
N SER A 215 -11.09 -11.96 -12.11
CA SER A 215 -11.22 -12.14 -10.67
C SER A 215 -11.64 -13.56 -10.35
N VAL A 216 -10.97 -14.16 -9.37
CA VAL A 216 -11.36 -15.48 -8.83
C VAL A 216 -12.57 -15.37 -7.90
N VAL A 217 -12.98 -14.15 -7.53
CA VAL A 217 -14.12 -13.87 -6.66
C VAL A 217 -15.20 -13.07 -7.38
N SER A 218 -16.46 -13.34 -7.08
CA SER A 218 -17.61 -12.61 -7.61
C SER A 218 -17.80 -11.25 -6.92
N TRP A 219 -18.60 -10.36 -7.52
CA TRP A 219 -19.03 -9.12 -6.89
C TRP A 219 -19.84 -9.35 -5.62
N GLU A 220 -20.71 -10.35 -5.62
CA GLU A 220 -21.51 -10.72 -4.44
C GLU A 220 -20.58 -11.12 -3.27
N PHE A 221 -19.60 -11.99 -3.53
CA PHE A 221 -18.59 -12.35 -2.54
C PHE A 221 -17.81 -11.13 -2.05
N THR A 222 -17.40 -10.23 -2.96
CA THR A 222 -16.64 -9.04 -2.65
C THR A 222 -17.37 -8.14 -1.67
N LEU A 223 -18.64 -7.81 -1.94
CA LEU A 223 -19.47 -6.98 -1.08
C LEU A 223 -19.73 -7.66 0.27
N LYS A 224 -20.14 -8.90 0.25
CA LYS A 224 -20.41 -9.69 1.45
C LYS A 224 -19.18 -9.81 2.35
N ARG A 225 -18.02 -10.21 1.79
CA ARG A 225 -16.78 -10.38 2.56
C ARG A 225 -16.28 -9.05 3.12
N THR A 226 -16.37 -7.97 2.37
CA THR A 226 -16.02 -6.63 2.87
C THR A 226 -16.86 -6.26 4.07
N GLN A 227 -18.19 -6.45 4.02
CA GLN A 227 -19.08 -6.14 5.13
C GLN A 227 -18.85 -7.06 6.33
N GLU A 228 -18.65 -8.37 6.12
CA GLU A 228 -18.33 -9.33 7.20
C GLU A 228 -17.06 -8.93 7.99
N ILE A 229 -16.03 -8.48 7.27
CA ILE A 229 -14.77 -7.97 7.87
C ILE A 229 -15.05 -6.71 8.70
N ILE A 230 -15.81 -5.77 8.17
CA ILE A 230 -16.19 -4.53 8.87
C ILE A 230 -16.98 -4.84 10.13
N ASP A 231 -17.99 -5.68 10.02
CA ASP A 231 -18.86 -6.06 11.14
C ASP A 231 -18.06 -6.73 12.27
N ALA A 232 -17.14 -7.64 11.90
CA ALA A 232 -16.31 -8.35 12.88
C ALA A 232 -15.39 -7.39 13.66
N ALA A 233 -14.68 -6.50 12.98
CA ALA A 233 -13.82 -5.52 13.62
C ALA A 233 -14.61 -4.47 14.40
N SER A 234 -15.77 -4.02 13.89
CA SER A 234 -16.63 -3.02 14.51
C SER A 234 -17.26 -3.51 15.83
N ARG A 235 -17.44 -4.81 16.01
CA ARG A 235 -17.83 -5.38 17.31
C ARG A 235 -16.77 -5.22 18.40
N VAL A 236 -15.51 -5.13 18.01
CA VAL A 236 -14.38 -4.91 18.91
C VAL A 236 -14.13 -3.42 19.15
N ARG A 237 -14.06 -2.64 18.07
CA ARG A 237 -13.78 -1.20 18.13
C ARG A 237 -14.53 -0.44 17.01
N LYS A 238 -15.07 0.73 17.38
CA LYS A 238 -15.87 1.60 16.49
C LYS A 238 -15.05 2.69 15.78
N ASP A 239 -13.79 2.90 16.17
CA ASP A 239 -12.94 4.01 15.72
C ASP A 239 -11.94 3.61 14.63
N ILE A 240 -12.23 2.55 13.89
CA ILE A 240 -11.40 2.01 12.81
C ILE A 240 -11.88 2.55 11.46
N PHE A 241 -10.95 2.94 10.60
CA PHE A 241 -11.25 3.23 9.20
C PHE A 241 -11.27 1.93 8.38
N PHE A 242 -12.33 1.70 7.60
CA PHE A 242 -12.45 0.53 6.75
C PHE A 242 -12.27 0.89 5.29
N LEU A 243 -11.31 0.24 4.62
CA LEU A 243 -10.97 0.47 3.21
C LEU A 243 -11.15 -0.82 2.43
N CYS A 244 -11.56 -0.72 1.17
CA CYS A 244 -11.67 -1.89 0.28
C CYS A 244 -10.44 -2.01 -0.63
N HIS A 245 -10.10 -3.26 -1.03
CA HIS A 245 -8.98 -3.53 -1.92
C HIS A 245 -9.09 -4.88 -2.62
N GLY A 246 -8.64 -4.93 -3.87
CA GLY A 246 -8.35 -6.17 -4.58
C GLY A 246 -9.54 -6.81 -5.29
N GLY A 247 -9.35 -8.03 -5.79
CA GLY A 247 -10.34 -8.76 -6.58
C GLY A 247 -10.82 -7.96 -7.79
N PRO A 248 -12.15 -7.81 -7.99
CA PRO A 248 -12.70 -7.08 -9.13
C PRO A 248 -12.58 -5.56 -9.01
N ILE A 249 -12.13 -5.02 -7.87
CA ILE A 249 -12.05 -3.57 -7.61
C ILE A 249 -10.81 -3.01 -8.32
N ASN A 250 -11.01 -2.44 -9.49
CA ASN A 250 -9.93 -2.00 -10.37
C ASN A 250 -10.03 -0.52 -10.80
N THR A 251 -11.24 0.01 -10.91
CA THR A 251 -11.52 1.37 -11.35
C THR A 251 -12.16 2.20 -10.24
N PRO A 252 -12.21 3.54 -10.36
CA PRO A 252 -12.97 4.37 -9.43
C PRO A 252 -14.44 3.97 -9.29
N ALA A 253 -15.09 3.55 -10.38
CA ALA A 253 -16.47 3.07 -10.37
C ALA A 253 -16.64 1.76 -9.58
N ASP A 254 -15.64 0.88 -9.63
CA ASP A 254 -15.63 -0.35 -8.84
C ASP A 254 -15.48 -0.06 -7.34
N ALA A 255 -14.60 0.86 -7.00
CA ALA A 255 -14.40 1.31 -5.61
C ALA A 255 -15.67 1.99 -5.07
N ASP A 256 -16.28 2.87 -5.85
CA ASP A 256 -17.55 3.52 -5.51
C ASP A 256 -18.65 2.47 -5.27
N ARG A 257 -18.75 1.46 -6.14
CA ARG A 257 -19.70 0.35 -5.95
C ARG A 257 -19.55 -0.31 -4.58
N VAL A 258 -18.33 -0.54 -4.09
CA VAL A 258 -18.13 -1.15 -2.76
C VAL A 258 -18.49 -0.16 -1.65
N ILE A 259 -18.05 1.09 -1.75
CA ILE A 259 -18.33 2.14 -0.76
C ILE A 259 -19.84 2.40 -0.62
N GLN A 260 -20.59 2.39 -1.74
CA GLN A 260 -22.05 2.63 -1.70
C GLN A 260 -22.85 1.40 -1.20
N ASN A 261 -22.27 0.22 -1.16
CA ASN A 261 -22.98 -1.02 -0.78
C ASN A 261 -22.41 -1.69 0.48
N THR A 262 -21.47 -1.04 1.17
CA THR A 262 -20.88 -1.51 2.44
C THR A 262 -20.55 -0.31 3.34
N ASP A 263 -20.08 -0.58 4.55
CA ASP A 263 -19.61 0.47 5.47
C ASP A 263 -18.13 0.84 5.25
N ALA A 264 -17.54 0.49 4.11
CA ALA A 264 -16.20 0.94 3.73
C ALA A 264 -16.21 2.45 3.44
N VAL A 265 -15.23 3.17 3.98
CA VAL A 265 -15.12 4.63 3.85
C VAL A 265 -14.01 5.05 2.88
N GLY A 266 -13.44 4.12 2.14
CA GLY A 266 -12.37 4.43 1.18
C GLY A 266 -11.81 3.20 0.47
N PHE A 267 -10.77 3.46 -0.32
CA PHE A 267 -10.16 2.48 -1.22
C PHE A 267 -8.63 2.51 -1.10
N VAL A 268 -8.03 1.33 -1.25
CA VAL A 268 -6.58 1.20 -1.42
C VAL A 268 -6.30 0.74 -2.84
N GLY A 269 -5.56 1.55 -3.60
CA GLY A 269 -5.10 1.21 -4.94
C GLY A 269 -3.59 0.97 -4.96
N ALA A 270 -3.17 -0.15 -5.52
CA ALA A 270 -1.76 -0.44 -5.78
C ALA A 270 -1.53 -0.54 -7.29
N SER A 271 -1.74 -1.72 -7.88
CA SER A 271 -1.60 -1.90 -9.33
C SER A 271 -2.56 -1.01 -10.13
N SER A 272 -3.77 -0.78 -9.64
CA SER A 272 -4.79 0.05 -10.29
C SER A 272 -4.39 1.52 -10.42
N LEU A 273 -3.71 2.08 -9.43
CA LEU A 273 -3.26 3.47 -9.46
C LEU A 273 -1.87 3.62 -10.09
N GLU A 274 -0.92 2.81 -9.67
CA GLU A 274 0.47 2.99 -10.08
C GLU A 274 0.76 2.34 -11.44
N ARG A 275 0.76 1.00 -11.51
CA ARG A 275 1.19 0.27 -12.71
C ARG A 275 0.31 0.55 -13.91
N MET A 276 -1.01 0.43 -13.76
CA MET A 276 -1.94 0.63 -14.89
C MET A 276 -1.95 2.07 -15.38
N GLY A 277 -1.78 3.05 -14.48
CA GLY A 277 -1.59 4.44 -14.87
C GLY A 277 -0.36 4.63 -15.76
N VAL A 278 0.78 4.05 -15.39
CA VAL A 278 2.02 4.09 -16.16
C VAL A 278 1.87 3.36 -17.49
N GLU A 279 1.33 2.13 -17.49
CA GLU A 279 1.10 1.34 -18.70
C GLU A 279 0.31 2.13 -19.76
N VAL A 280 -0.80 2.70 -19.35
CA VAL A 280 -1.69 3.44 -20.25
C VAL A 280 -1.04 4.72 -20.76
N SER A 281 -0.49 5.53 -19.86
CA SER A 281 0.06 6.85 -20.21
C SER A 281 1.27 6.74 -21.13
N LEU A 282 2.24 5.90 -20.80
CA LEU A 282 3.45 5.73 -21.61
C LEU A 282 3.14 5.11 -22.97
N THR A 283 2.28 4.08 -22.99
CA THR A 283 1.89 3.43 -24.25
C THR A 283 1.20 4.41 -25.19
N ASN A 284 0.24 5.17 -24.70
CA ASN A 284 -0.50 6.12 -25.54
C ASN A 284 0.40 7.25 -26.03
N LEU A 285 1.17 7.86 -25.16
CA LEU A 285 2.08 8.94 -25.55
C LEU A 285 3.12 8.47 -26.57
N THR A 286 3.69 7.29 -26.38
CA THR A 286 4.64 6.72 -27.34
C THR A 286 3.98 6.48 -28.71
N ARG A 287 2.74 5.98 -28.73
CA ARG A 287 1.97 5.81 -29.97
C ARG A 287 1.74 7.14 -30.70
N GLU A 288 1.49 8.24 -29.99
CA GLU A 288 1.37 9.56 -30.60
C GLU A 288 2.69 10.01 -31.23
N PHE A 289 3.81 9.86 -30.54
CA PHE A 289 5.12 10.15 -31.11
C PHE A 289 5.43 9.29 -32.37
N LYS A 290 4.99 8.02 -32.38
CA LYS A 290 5.18 7.12 -33.53
C LYS A 290 4.39 7.54 -34.80
N LYS A 291 3.41 8.44 -34.69
CA LYS A 291 2.70 9.00 -35.84
C LYS A 291 3.52 10.05 -36.58
N LEU A 292 4.57 10.59 -35.98
CA LEU A 292 5.45 11.59 -36.62
C LEU A 292 6.09 11.00 -37.89
N LYS A 293 6.11 11.81 -38.96
CA LYS A 293 6.75 11.46 -40.23
C LYS A 293 8.12 12.12 -40.30
N ALA A 294 9.14 11.33 -40.60
CA ALA A 294 10.43 11.88 -40.95
C ALA A 294 10.36 12.52 -42.32
N PRO A 295 11.07 13.63 -42.59
CA PRO A 295 11.28 14.12 -43.96
C PRO A 295 11.86 12.97 -44.81
N ALA A 296 11.45 12.87 -46.06
CA ALA A 296 12.00 11.87 -46.96
C ALA A 296 13.54 11.90 -46.89
N ALA A 297 14.12 10.76 -46.57
CA ALA A 297 15.56 10.66 -46.28
C ALA A 297 16.37 11.18 -47.47
N LYS A 298 16.88 12.41 -47.40
CA LYS A 298 17.92 12.88 -48.30
C LYS A 298 19.17 12.03 -47.99
N GLY A 299 19.34 10.92 -48.72
CA GLY A 299 20.63 10.27 -48.84
C GLY A 299 20.98 9.05 -47.97
N PHE A 300 20.07 8.41 -47.26
CA PHE A 300 20.32 7.06 -46.74
C PHE A 300 20.12 6.06 -47.91
N GLY A 301 21.17 5.77 -48.68
CA GLY A 301 21.12 4.80 -49.79
C GLY A 301 21.92 5.16 -51.03
N ARG A 302 22.60 6.30 -51.10
CA ARG A 302 23.58 6.50 -52.19
C ARG A 302 24.81 5.65 -51.91
N LYS A 303 24.87 4.46 -52.56
CA LYS A 303 26.16 3.80 -52.80
C LYS A 303 27.04 4.82 -53.51
N ARG A 304 28.16 5.21 -52.90
CA ARG A 304 29.25 5.88 -53.63
C ARG A 304 29.66 4.89 -54.71
N LYS A 305 29.33 5.21 -55.96
CA LYS A 305 30.00 4.58 -57.10
C LYS A 305 31.43 5.10 -57.06
N GLY A 306 32.36 4.19 -56.75
CA GLY A 306 33.77 4.38 -56.95
C GLY A 306 34.10 4.41 -58.44
#